data_0ed7454b6e1b7b7d33853a0963870373
#
_entry.id   0ed7454b6e1b7b7d33853a0963870373
#
_cell.length_a   1.000
_cell.length_b   1.000
_cell.length_c   1.000
_cell.angle_alpha   90.00
_cell.angle_beta   90.00
_cell.angle_gamma   90.00
#
_symmetry.space_group_name_H-M   'P 1'
#
loop_
_entity.id
_entity.type
_entity.pdbx_description
1 polymer ?
#
loop_
_entity_poly.entity_id
_entity_poly.type
_entity_poly.pdbx_seq_one_letter_code
_entity_poly.pdbx_strand_id
1 'polypeptide(L)'
;AREQVFKTTTWGVIWIPISSGTSGVIREMAISRSDPNTLYATSGAAIYKSTDGGVTFASVTSGLPGRTITSVYVHPDSANVAVITFSGFGAGKVYKTTNGAASWINISGNLPDSPVNDVLIYYPGVATNVYYAAMDIGVFFTNDYGATWVELADGLPNTVAMHLDYHQATNRLRIG
;
A
#
# COMPACT_ATOMS: atom_id res chain seq x y z
N ALA A 1 20.79 -16.65 2.21
CA ALA A 1 21.12 -15.23 2.31
C ALA A 1 19.86 -14.47 2.66
N ARG A 2 19.86 -13.61 3.68
CA ARG A 2 18.75 -12.67 3.92
C ARG A 2 18.92 -11.55 2.90
N GLU A 3 17.89 -11.28 2.13
CA GLU A 3 17.87 -10.07 1.32
C GLU A 3 17.80 -8.87 2.27
N GLN A 4 18.75 -7.96 2.11
CA GLN A 4 18.86 -6.77 2.95
C GLN A 4 18.34 -5.57 2.18
N VAL A 5 17.59 -4.73 2.87
CA VAL A 5 17.18 -3.41 2.39
C VAL A 5 18.20 -2.40 2.88
N PHE A 6 18.54 -1.46 2.03
CA PHE A 6 19.49 -0.39 2.34
C PHE A 6 18.85 0.97 2.16
N LYS A 7 19.24 1.94 2.99
CA LYS A 7 18.91 3.34 2.81
C LYS A 7 20.16 4.19 2.65
N THR A 8 20.01 5.31 1.98
CA THR A 8 21.03 6.37 1.94
C THR A 8 20.40 7.69 2.40
N THR A 9 21.19 8.48 3.11
CA THR A 9 20.89 9.89 3.44
C THR A 9 21.95 10.82 2.87
N THR A 10 22.85 10.28 2.03
CA THR A 10 24.00 10.98 1.48
C THR A 10 24.01 10.92 -0.07
N TRP A 11 22.81 10.95 -0.68
CA TRP A 11 22.64 10.89 -2.14
C TRP A 11 23.34 9.69 -2.81
N GLY A 12 23.32 8.53 -2.14
CA GLY A 12 23.91 7.30 -2.67
C GLY A 12 25.40 7.09 -2.35
N VAL A 13 26.03 8.00 -1.60
CA VAL A 13 27.45 7.87 -1.23
C VAL A 13 27.64 6.80 -0.16
N ILE A 14 26.74 6.74 0.84
CA ILE A 14 26.78 5.74 1.91
C ILE A 14 25.42 5.03 1.94
N TRP A 15 25.47 3.68 1.98
CA TRP A 15 24.31 2.82 2.10
C TRP A 15 24.35 2.10 3.44
N ILE A 16 23.27 2.24 4.22
CA ILE A 16 23.13 1.65 5.55
C ILE A 16 22.09 0.53 5.46
N PRO A 17 22.42 -0.70 5.90
CA PRO A 17 21.42 -1.77 5.94
C PRO A 17 20.33 -1.42 6.96
N ILE A 18 19.10 -1.57 6.53
CA ILE A 18 17.89 -1.46 7.35
C ILE A 18 17.14 -2.79 7.22
N SER A 19 16.18 -3.11 7.96
CA SER A 19 15.43 -4.39 7.99
C SER A 19 15.63 -5.24 9.24
N SER A 20 16.23 -4.66 10.29
CA SER A 20 16.27 -5.34 11.59
C SER A 20 14.83 -5.57 12.11
N GLY A 21 14.53 -6.81 12.51
CA GLY A 21 13.20 -7.17 13.00
C GLY A 21 12.23 -7.67 11.92
N THR A 22 12.60 -7.61 10.63
CA THR A 22 11.81 -8.26 9.57
C THR A 22 12.21 -9.73 9.38
N SER A 23 11.31 -10.52 8.80
CA SER A 23 11.61 -11.88 8.37
C SER A 23 11.23 -12.09 6.90
N GLY A 24 11.97 -12.98 6.21
CA GLY A 24 11.74 -13.27 4.80
C GLY A 24 12.25 -12.16 3.87
N VAL A 25 11.79 -12.23 2.62
CA VAL A 25 12.16 -11.31 1.54
C VAL A 25 11.24 -10.09 1.57
N ILE A 26 11.79 -8.91 1.72
CA ILE A 26 11.01 -7.66 1.59
C ILE A 26 10.69 -7.46 0.11
N ARG A 27 9.40 -7.34 -0.19
CA ARG A 27 8.90 -7.18 -1.57
C ARG A 27 8.51 -5.76 -1.88
N GLU A 28 7.99 -5.04 -0.89
CA GLU A 28 7.57 -3.66 -1.07
C GLU A 28 7.81 -2.87 0.21
N MET A 29 8.06 -1.58 0.05
CA MET A 29 8.22 -0.63 1.14
C MET A 29 7.53 0.69 0.79
N ALA A 30 6.90 1.30 1.80
CA ALA A 30 6.37 2.64 1.71
C ALA A 30 6.92 3.51 2.84
N ILE A 31 7.31 4.72 2.49
CA ILE A 31 7.81 5.74 3.42
C ILE A 31 6.74 6.81 3.56
N SER A 32 6.42 7.18 4.79
CA SER A 32 5.51 8.29 5.02
C SER A 32 6.15 9.63 4.60
N ARG A 33 5.42 10.43 3.82
CA ARG A 33 5.86 11.79 3.48
C ARG A 33 5.75 12.75 4.65
N SER A 34 4.74 12.57 5.50
CA SER A 34 4.51 13.42 6.68
C SER A 34 5.44 13.12 7.84
N ASP A 35 6.00 11.89 7.89
CA ASP A 35 6.99 11.49 8.90
C ASP A 35 7.98 10.49 8.29
N PRO A 36 9.15 10.93 7.81
CA PRO A 36 10.14 10.06 7.18
C PRO A 36 10.72 8.97 8.06
N ASN A 37 10.49 9.01 9.38
CA ASN A 37 10.88 7.95 10.31
C ASN A 37 9.90 6.77 10.28
N THR A 38 8.68 7.00 9.79
CA THR A 38 7.66 5.95 9.65
C THR A 38 7.75 5.28 8.29
N LEU A 39 8.07 3.98 8.31
CA LEU A 39 8.15 3.10 7.14
C LEU A 39 7.29 1.86 7.36
N TYR A 40 6.73 1.37 6.27
CA TYR A 40 6.08 0.06 6.20
C TYR A 40 6.85 -0.83 5.23
N ALA A 41 6.98 -2.12 5.55
CA ALA A 41 7.64 -3.11 4.71
C ALA A 41 6.81 -4.39 4.66
N THR A 42 6.66 -5.00 3.49
CA THR A 42 5.92 -6.25 3.31
C THR A 42 6.83 -7.41 3.00
N SER A 43 6.50 -8.59 3.51
CA SER A 43 7.20 -9.86 3.23
C SER A 43 6.19 -11.01 3.22
N GLY A 44 5.81 -11.47 2.03
CA GLY A 44 4.75 -12.46 1.89
C GLY A 44 3.43 -11.99 2.51
N ALA A 45 2.94 -12.68 3.52
CA ALA A 45 1.71 -12.32 4.24
C ALA A 45 1.94 -11.39 5.44
N ALA A 46 3.18 -11.01 5.71
CA ALA A 46 3.52 -10.17 6.86
C ALA A 46 3.73 -8.71 6.45
N ILE A 47 3.33 -7.80 7.33
CA ILE A 47 3.65 -6.38 7.26
C ILE A 47 4.33 -5.94 8.54
N TYR A 48 5.34 -5.11 8.38
CA TYR A 48 6.17 -4.56 9.43
C TYR A 48 6.13 -3.04 9.38
N LYS A 49 6.26 -2.41 10.55
CA LYS A 49 6.35 -0.96 10.68
C LYS A 49 7.63 -0.58 11.42
N SER A 50 8.29 0.43 10.93
CA SER A 50 9.35 1.17 11.63
C SER A 50 8.84 2.57 11.99
N THR A 51 9.33 3.12 13.10
CA THR A 51 9.13 4.52 13.52
C THR A 51 10.46 5.22 13.83
N ASP A 52 11.57 4.59 13.45
CA ASP A 52 12.94 5.06 13.71
C ASP A 52 13.78 5.16 12.42
N GLY A 53 13.12 5.37 11.29
CA GLY A 53 13.78 5.52 10.01
C GLY A 53 14.35 4.21 9.46
N GLY A 54 13.76 3.06 9.84
CA GLY A 54 14.13 1.74 9.35
C GLY A 54 15.25 1.06 10.18
N VAL A 55 15.62 1.61 11.32
CA VAL A 55 16.61 0.96 12.21
C VAL A 55 16.04 -0.33 12.77
N THR A 56 14.78 -0.27 13.24
CA THR A 56 14.05 -1.44 13.73
C THR A 56 12.65 -1.52 13.12
N PHE A 57 12.15 -2.74 12.93
CA PHE A 57 10.80 -3.02 12.45
C PHE A 57 10.08 -3.95 13.41
N ALA A 58 8.82 -3.64 13.69
CA ALA A 58 7.91 -4.49 14.45
C ALA A 58 6.81 -5.04 13.55
N SER A 59 6.38 -6.29 13.76
CA SER A 59 5.26 -6.87 13.03
C SER A 59 3.95 -6.20 13.43
N VAL A 60 3.18 -5.80 12.43
CA VAL A 60 1.85 -5.20 12.56
C VAL A 60 0.81 -5.98 11.74
N THR A 61 1.00 -7.28 11.61
CA THR A 61 0.22 -8.19 10.75
C THR A 61 -1.09 -8.67 11.41
N SER A 62 -1.29 -8.43 12.70
CA SER A 62 -2.45 -8.97 13.43
C SER A 62 -3.79 -8.56 12.79
N GLY A 63 -4.72 -9.52 12.68
CA GLY A 63 -6.06 -9.30 12.11
C GLY A 63 -6.13 -9.33 10.58
N LEU A 64 -5.03 -9.62 9.88
CA LEU A 64 -4.98 -9.74 8.43
C LEU A 64 -5.22 -11.19 7.95
N PRO A 65 -5.67 -11.39 6.70
CA PRO A 65 -6.13 -12.69 6.20
C PRO A 65 -5.03 -13.74 5.94
N GLY A 66 -3.76 -13.47 6.21
CA GLY A 66 -2.66 -14.41 6.03
C GLY A 66 -2.31 -14.74 4.57
N ARG A 67 -2.69 -13.87 3.62
CA ARG A 67 -2.36 -13.98 2.19
C ARG A 67 -1.22 -13.02 1.83
N THR A 68 -0.61 -13.24 0.67
CA THR A 68 0.45 -12.35 0.18
C THR A 68 -0.08 -10.92 0.01
N ILE A 69 0.59 -9.98 0.67
CA ILE A 69 0.37 -8.56 0.50
C ILE A 69 1.02 -8.14 -0.81
N THR A 70 0.27 -7.49 -1.67
CA THR A 70 0.69 -7.07 -3.01
C THR A 70 1.18 -5.64 -3.05
N SER A 71 0.56 -4.75 -2.27
CA SER A 71 0.96 -3.34 -2.20
C SER A 71 0.71 -2.75 -0.82
N VAL A 72 1.47 -1.72 -0.48
CA VAL A 72 1.28 -0.86 0.69
C VAL A 72 1.41 0.60 0.30
N TYR A 73 0.41 1.40 0.59
CA TYR A 73 0.41 2.84 0.35
C TYR A 73 0.15 3.60 1.65
N VAL A 74 1.00 4.58 1.97
CA VAL A 74 0.85 5.45 3.13
C VAL A 74 0.26 6.78 2.70
N HIS A 75 -0.72 7.27 3.45
CA HIS A 75 -1.35 8.55 3.16
C HIS A 75 -0.31 9.69 3.20
N PRO A 76 -0.28 10.59 2.20
CA PRO A 76 0.74 11.63 2.11
C PRO A 76 0.85 12.52 3.35
N ASP A 77 -0.27 12.86 3.97
CA ASP A 77 -0.32 13.79 5.11
C ASP A 77 -0.48 13.11 6.47
N SER A 78 -0.48 11.77 6.52
CA SER A 78 -0.65 11.05 7.78
C SER A 78 0.06 9.70 7.81
N ALA A 79 1.13 9.62 8.60
CA ALA A 79 1.86 8.37 8.84
C ALA A 79 1.02 7.27 9.52
N ASN A 80 -0.11 7.64 10.14
CA ASN A 80 -1.02 6.72 10.80
C ASN A 80 -2.05 6.08 9.87
N VAL A 81 -2.18 6.59 8.65
CA VAL A 81 -3.14 6.09 7.66
C VAL A 81 -2.38 5.37 6.57
N ALA A 82 -2.67 4.08 6.39
CA ALA A 82 -2.13 3.27 5.33
C ALA A 82 -3.18 2.31 4.78
N VAL A 83 -3.01 1.93 3.52
CA VAL A 83 -3.84 0.94 2.84
C VAL A 83 -2.94 -0.16 2.30
N ILE A 84 -3.39 -1.41 2.39
CA ILE A 84 -2.69 -2.58 1.86
C ILE A 84 -3.64 -3.43 1.03
N THR A 85 -3.08 -4.14 0.07
CA THR A 85 -3.82 -5.03 -0.82
C THR A 85 -3.29 -6.45 -0.76
N PHE A 86 -4.12 -7.39 -1.21
CA PHE A 86 -3.83 -8.81 -1.16
C PHE A 86 -4.04 -9.50 -2.51
N SER A 87 -3.15 -10.43 -2.80
CA SER A 87 -3.29 -11.36 -3.91
C SER A 87 -4.38 -12.41 -3.65
N GLY A 88 -4.73 -13.14 -4.71
CA GLY A 88 -5.59 -14.31 -4.65
C GLY A 88 -7.08 -13.97 -4.58
N PHE A 89 -7.88 -15.02 -4.40
CA PHE A 89 -9.34 -14.98 -4.39
C PHE A 89 -9.87 -15.06 -2.95
N GLY A 90 -11.17 -14.82 -2.75
CA GLY A 90 -11.84 -14.83 -1.46
C GLY A 90 -12.01 -13.43 -0.85
N ALA A 91 -12.71 -13.34 0.26
CA ALA A 91 -13.03 -12.06 0.92
C ALA A 91 -11.80 -11.34 1.47
N GLY A 92 -11.88 -10.03 1.54
CA GLY A 92 -10.85 -9.18 2.15
C GLY A 92 -9.65 -8.95 1.24
N LYS A 93 -9.80 -8.05 0.28
CA LYS A 93 -8.78 -7.68 -0.72
C LYS A 93 -7.99 -6.44 -0.34
N VAL A 94 -8.65 -5.48 0.29
CA VAL A 94 -8.12 -4.17 0.65
C VAL A 94 -8.36 -3.92 2.13
N TYR A 95 -7.33 -3.56 2.86
CA TYR A 95 -7.39 -3.22 4.27
C TYR A 95 -6.78 -1.85 4.53
N LYS A 96 -7.38 -1.12 5.47
CA LYS A 96 -6.95 0.21 5.87
C LYS A 96 -6.67 0.26 7.36
N THR A 97 -5.65 0.99 7.74
CA THR A 97 -5.45 1.45 9.12
C THR A 97 -5.59 2.97 9.21
N THR A 98 -6.05 3.47 10.34
CA THR A 98 -6.09 4.90 10.69
C THR A 98 -5.38 5.18 12.01
N ASN A 99 -4.80 4.15 12.62
CA ASN A 99 -4.16 4.22 13.95
C ASN A 99 -2.72 3.67 13.92
N GLY A 100 -2.03 3.83 12.78
CA GLY A 100 -0.64 3.45 12.63
C GLY A 100 -0.42 1.93 12.65
N ALA A 101 -1.37 1.18 12.12
CA ALA A 101 -1.39 -0.28 12.07
C ALA A 101 -1.58 -0.99 13.42
N ALA A 102 -2.10 -0.31 14.44
CA ALA A 102 -2.55 -0.97 15.66
C ALA A 102 -3.77 -1.89 15.38
N SER A 103 -4.57 -1.54 14.36
CA SER A 103 -5.63 -2.40 13.82
C SER A 103 -5.84 -2.14 12.34
N TRP A 104 -6.41 -3.14 11.65
CA TRP A 104 -6.74 -3.09 10.23
C TRP A 104 -8.24 -3.31 10.03
N ILE A 105 -8.85 -2.54 9.15
CA ILE A 105 -10.26 -2.60 8.79
C ILE A 105 -10.35 -3.05 7.33
N ASN A 106 -11.16 -4.06 7.06
CA ASN A 106 -11.47 -4.48 5.70
C ASN A 106 -12.34 -3.42 5.02
N ILE A 107 -11.85 -2.88 3.92
CA ILE A 107 -12.53 -1.88 3.10
C ILE A 107 -12.77 -2.37 1.66
N SER A 108 -12.87 -3.67 1.46
CA SER A 108 -13.04 -4.26 0.13
C SER A 108 -14.45 -4.04 -0.45
N GLY A 109 -15.44 -3.72 0.38
CA GLY A 109 -16.81 -3.44 -0.07
C GLY A 109 -17.34 -4.50 -1.05
N ASN A 110 -17.79 -4.02 -2.19
CA ASN A 110 -18.30 -4.81 -3.31
C ASN A 110 -17.26 -5.12 -4.40
N LEU A 111 -15.94 -4.99 -4.12
CA LEU A 111 -14.93 -5.39 -5.09
C LEU A 111 -15.15 -6.82 -5.59
N PRO A 112 -15.01 -7.06 -6.90
CA PRO A 112 -15.08 -8.42 -7.46
C PRO A 112 -14.07 -9.35 -6.82
N ASP A 113 -14.34 -10.65 -6.84
CA ASP A 113 -13.42 -11.66 -6.35
C ASP A 113 -12.27 -11.91 -7.34
N SER A 114 -11.30 -11.02 -7.33
CA SER A 114 -10.09 -11.03 -8.15
C SER A 114 -8.92 -10.46 -7.35
N PRO A 115 -7.68 -10.85 -7.63
CA PRO A 115 -6.50 -10.25 -6.99
C PRO A 115 -6.47 -8.73 -7.13
N VAL A 116 -6.02 -8.05 -6.07
CA VAL A 116 -5.68 -6.62 -6.12
C VAL A 116 -4.16 -6.52 -6.14
N ASN A 117 -3.61 -5.93 -7.18
CA ASN A 117 -2.18 -5.87 -7.45
C ASN A 117 -1.53 -4.63 -6.82
N ASP A 118 -2.24 -3.49 -6.88
CA ASP A 118 -1.74 -2.23 -6.36
C ASP A 118 -2.87 -1.35 -5.83
N VAL A 119 -2.53 -0.38 -4.98
CA VAL A 119 -3.45 0.59 -4.41
C VAL A 119 -2.81 1.96 -4.33
N LEU A 120 -3.61 2.98 -4.61
CA LEU A 120 -3.19 4.37 -4.52
C LEU A 120 -4.26 5.19 -3.78
N ILE A 121 -3.82 6.05 -2.86
CA ILE A 121 -4.66 7.06 -2.24
C ILE A 121 -4.48 8.36 -2.99
N TYR A 122 -5.51 8.77 -3.73
CA TYR A 122 -5.55 10.09 -4.32
C TYR A 122 -6.06 11.10 -3.28
N TYR A 123 -5.23 12.06 -2.98
CA TYR A 123 -5.50 13.09 -1.99
C TYR A 123 -5.27 14.48 -2.59
N PRO A 124 -6.31 15.15 -3.07
CA PRO A 124 -6.19 16.48 -3.71
C PRO A 124 -6.04 17.64 -2.71
N GLY A 125 -5.78 17.36 -1.43
CA GLY A 125 -5.65 18.38 -0.37
C GLY A 125 -6.98 18.84 0.24
N VAL A 126 -8.09 18.15 -0.07
CA VAL A 126 -9.42 18.37 0.52
C VAL A 126 -9.94 17.06 1.10
N ALA A 127 -10.94 17.12 1.96
CA ALA A 127 -11.39 16.04 2.84
C ALA A 127 -11.89 14.73 2.18
N THR A 128 -11.85 14.61 0.87
CA THR A 128 -12.28 13.41 0.14
C THR A 128 -11.08 12.60 -0.33
N ASN A 129 -10.80 11.49 0.33
CA ASN A 129 -9.83 10.51 -0.13
C ASN A 129 -10.49 9.61 -1.17
N VAL A 130 -9.97 9.60 -2.37
CA VAL A 130 -10.30 8.61 -3.39
C VAL A 130 -9.24 7.53 -3.37
N TYR A 131 -9.66 6.28 -3.29
CA TYR A 131 -8.74 5.14 -3.41
C TYR A 131 -8.93 4.51 -4.78
N TYR A 132 -7.83 4.18 -5.43
CA TYR A 132 -7.79 3.39 -6.65
C TYR A 132 -7.18 2.03 -6.35
N ALA A 133 -7.76 0.98 -6.91
CA ALA A 133 -7.29 -0.40 -6.81
C ALA A 133 -7.04 -0.95 -8.22
N ALA A 134 -5.80 -1.36 -8.50
CA ALA A 134 -5.44 -2.08 -9.71
C ALA A 134 -5.69 -3.57 -9.51
N MET A 135 -6.45 -4.18 -10.40
CA MET A 135 -6.85 -5.58 -10.33
C MET A 135 -6.57 -6.33 -11.64
N ASP A 136 -6.61 -7.65 -11.60
CA ASP A 136 -6.46 -8.48 -12.80
C ASP A 136 -7.56 -8.24 -13.84
N ILE A 137 -8.63 -7.57 -13.46
CA ILE A 137 -9.82 -7.33 -14.29
C ILE A 137 -10.06 -5.84 -14.56
N GLY A 138 -9.08 -4.97 -14.29
CA GLY A 138 -9.18 -3.53 -14.51
C GLY A 138 -8.88 -2.71 -13.28
N VAL A 139 -9.29 -1.46 -13.28
CA VAL A 139 -9.09 -0.52 -12.17
C VAL A 139 -10.44 -0.15 -11.56
N PHE A 140 -10.48 -0.14 -10.24
CA PHE A 140 -11.64 0.27 -9.45
C PHE A 140 -11.29 1.47 -8.59
N PHE A 141 -12.29 2.31 -8.31
CA PHE A 141 -12.12 3.42 -7.38
C PHE A 141 -13.26 3.49 -6.38
N THR A 142 -12.98 4.13 -5.25
CA THR A 142 -13.97 4.46 -4.23
C THR A 142 -13.75 5.89 -3.74
N ASN A 143 -14.84 6.59 -3.43
CA ASN A 143 -14.82 7.91 -2.79
C ASN A 143 -15.60 7.92 -1.46
N ASP A 144 -16.02 6.75 -0.99
CA ASP A 144 -16.76 6.52 0.26
C ASP A 144 -15.98 5.62 1.25
N TYR A 145 -14.64 5.71 1.20
CA TYR A 145 -13.71 4.98 2.06
C TYR A 145 -13.75 3.45 1.92
N GLY A 146 -14.16 2.95 0.77
CA GLY A 146 -14.19 1.53 0.45
C GLY A 146 -15.51 0.84 0.77
N ALA A 147 -16.58 1.57 1.08
CA ALA A 147 -17.90 1.00 1.23
C ALA A 147 -18.43 0.52 -0.13
N THR A 148 -18.23 1.34 -1.18
CA THR A 148 -18.61 1.00 -2.55
C THR A 148 -17.43 1.26 -3.49
N TRP A 149 -17.12 0.29 -4.34
CA TRP A 149 -16.13 0.40 -5.39
C TRP A 149 -16.81 0.39 -6.75
N VAL A 150 -16.36 1.25 -7.65
CA VAL A 150 -16.88 1.41 -9.01
C VAL A 150 -15.73 1.18 -9.99
N GLU A 151 -16.00 0.43 -11.04
CA GLU A 151 -15.03 0.20 -12.10
C GLU A 151 -14.73 1.51 -12.85
N LEU A 152 -13.45 1.78 -13.06
CA LEU A 152 -12.98 2.90 -13.88
C LEU A 152 -12.94 2.44 -15.35
N ALA A 153 -14.13 2.29 -15.96
CA ALA A 153 -14.28 1.64 -17.26
C ALA A 153 -14.17 2.59 -18.45
N ASP A 154 -14.33 3.90 -18.26
CA ASP A 154 -14.47 4.85 -19.37
C ASP A 154 -13.13 5.04 -20.10
N GLY A 155 -13.02 4.45 -21.29
CA GLY A 155 -11.84 4.52 -22.15
C GLY A 155 -10.66 3.63 -21.76
N LEU A 156 -10.78 2.83 -20.69
CA LEU A 156 -9.77 1.85 -20.32
C LEU A 156 -10.06 0.49 -20.96
N PRO A 157 -9.03 -0.19 -21.51
CA PRO A 157 -9.19 -1.57 -21.93
C PRO A 157 -9.43 -2.45 -20.70
N ASN A 158 -10.28 -3.48 -20.84
CA ASN A 158 -10.48 -4.50 -19.83
C ASN A 158 -9.25 -5.43 -19.79
N THR A 159 -8.23 -5.03 -19.06
CA THR A 159 -6.92 -5.71 -18.97
C THR A 159 -6.42 -5.74 -17.54
N VAL A 160 -5.45 -6.59 -17.28
CA VAL A 160 -4.74 -6.64 -15.99
C VAL A 160 -4.07 -5.29 -15.75
N ALA A 161 -4.36 -4.70 -14.61
CA ALA A 161 -3.67 -3.53 -14.09
C ALA A 161 -2.72 -3.97 -12.97
N MET A 162 -1.43 -3.69 -13.13
CA MET A 162 -0.40 -4.14 -12.19
C MET A 162 0.12 -3.04 -11.30
N HIS A 163 0.08 -1.78 -11.77
CA HIS A 163 0.66 -0.66 -11.06
C HIS A 163 -0.13 0.64 -11.29
N LEU A 164 -0.19 1.46 -10.25
CA LEU A 164 -0.80 2.78 -10.26
C LEU A 164 0.23 3.83 -9.87
N ASP A 165 0.32 4.90 -10.63
CA ASP A 165 1.13 6.06 -10.33
C ASP A 165 0.32 7.34 -10.50
N TYR A 166 0.45 8.26 -9.55
CA TYR A 166 -0.24 9.54 -9.59
C TYR A 166 0.74 10.70 -9.54
N HIS A 167 0.73 11.47 -10.61
CA HIS A 167 1.52 12.67 -10.71
C HIS A 167 0.72 13.90 -10.27
N GLN A 168 0.95 14.33 -9.03
CA GLN A 168 0.18 15.38 -8.37
C GLN A 168 0.19 16.72 -9.12
N ALA A 169 1.36 17.16 -9.64
CA ALA A 169 1.49 18.45 -10.31
C ALA A 169 0.69 18.56 -11.62
N THR A 170 0.42 17.46 -12.29
CA THR A 170 -0.34 17.43 -13.55
C THR A 170 -1.72 16.80 -13.40
N ASN A 171 -2.08 16.36 -12.20
CA ASN A 171 -3.34 15.65 -11.90
C ASN A 171 -3.59 14.46 -12.83
N ARG A 172 -2.57 13.61 -13.01
CA ARG A 172 -2.64 12.45 -13.92
C ARG A 172 -2.46 11.16 -13.17
N LEU A 173 -3.42 10.26 -13.32
CA LEU A 173 -3.29 8.85 -12.98
C LEU A 173 -2.69 8.08 -14.15
N ARG A 174 -1.71 7.23 -13.90
CA ARG A 174 -1.13 6.28 -14.85
C ARG A 174 -1.43 4.86 -14.37
N ILE A 175 -1.66 3.98 -15.33
CA ILE A 175 -1.98 2.58 -15.11
C ILE A 175 -1.01 1.78 -16.00
N GLY A 176 -0.34 0.80 -15.38
CA GLY A 176 0.61 -0.10 -16.03
C GLY A 176 0.32 -1.56 -15.75
#